data_169c8a356affde0681d45b75933ed41e
#
_entry.id   169c8a356affde0681d45b75933ed41e
#
_cell.length_a   1.000
_cell.length_b   1.000
_cell.length_c   1.000
_cell.angle_alpha   90.00
_cell.angle_beta   90.00
_cell.angle_gamma   90.00
#
_symmetry.space_group_name_H-M   'P 1'
#
loop_
_entity.id
_entity.type
_entity.pdbx_description
1 polymer ?
#
loop_
_entity_poly.entity_id
_entity_poly.type
_entity_poly.pdbx_seq_one_letter_code
_entity_poly.pdbx_strand_id
1 'polypeptide(L)'
;MLFSCEAQKAVDTATDGTTANTSAGLSESVRSTFPQEAPANGVIRMKEGENLFLKDAQMNLTFTKAVQDSRCPMNARCISAGNATIEIEAMATTSRPFKFKLSVGDLKNGLVNHVDFSGYRIRLENLYPSNSTDTGFEQLKGRYIADFKIEKITK
;
A
#
# COMPACT_ATOMS: atom_id res chain seq x y z
N MET A 1 25.96 53.80 19.63
CA MET A 1 26.99 52.88 20.15
C MET A 1 27.18 51.77 19.15
N LEU A 2 28.32 51.83 18.52
CA LEU A 2 28.77 50.90 17.49
C LEU A 2 29.43 49.70 18.15
N PHE A 3 29.06 48.47 17.74
CA PHE A 3 29.93 47.33 17.93
C PHE A 3 30.04 46.55 16.61
N SER A 4 31.19 46.78 16.06
CA SER A 4 31.83 46.00 15.01
C SER A 4 32.17 44.62 15.51
N CYS A 5 31.94 43.57 14.76
CA CYS A 5 32.55 42.29 14.97
C CYS A 5 33.25 41.83 13.72
N GLU A 6 34.51 41.66 13.92
CA GLU A 6 35.60 41.44 13.01
C GLU A 6 35.66 39.99 12.53
N ALA A 7 36.00 39.86 11.27
CA ALA A 7 36.32 38.58 10.63
C ALA A 7 37.68 38.08 11.07
N GLN A 8 37.80 36.82 11.36
CA GLN A 8 39.09 36.15 11.43
C GLN A 8 39.24 35.11 10.32
N LYS A 9 40.33 35.35 9.65
CA LYS A 9 40.82 34.73 8.45
C LYS A 9 41.52 33.42 8.74
N ALA A 10 41.29 32.45 7.89
CA ALA A 10 41.89 31.13 7.85
C ALA A 10 43.40 31.19 7.57
N VAL A 11 44.07 30.20 8.08
CA VAL A 11 45.44 29.84 7.63
C VAL A 11 45.42 28.39 7.17
N ASP A 12 45.81 28.22 5.93
CA ASP A 12 46.10 26.95 5.28
C ASP A 12 47.31 26.27 5.94
N THR A 13 47.25 24.96 6.06
CA THR A 13 48.46 24.11 5.90
C THR A 13 48.02 22.78 5.33
N ALA A 14 48.42 22.54 4.11
CA ALA A 14 48.35 21.27 3.44
C ALA A 14 49.40 20.33 3.98
N THR A 15 49.07 19.07 4.17
CA THR A 15 50.01 17.96 4.00
C THR A 15 49.27 16.69 3.68
N ASP A 16 49.55 16.23 2.52
CA ASP A 16 49.45 14.98 1.82
C ASP A 16 49.32 13.73 2.68
N GLY A 17 48.54 12.77 2.21
CA GLY A 17 48.54 11.42 2.75
C GLY A 17 47.26 10.62 2.43
N THR A 18 47.11 10.22 1.19
CA THR A 18 46.64 8.93 0.70
C THR A 18 45.54 8.16 1.46
N THR A 19 44.61 7.74 0.66
CA THR A 19 43.66 6.65 0.76
C THR A 19 42.25 7.07 1.12
N ALA A 20 41.53 7.32 0.02
CA ALA A 20 40.12 7.35 -0.05
C ALA A 20 39.48 6.07 0.48
N ASN A 21 38.53 6.19 1.33
CA ASN A 21 37.34 5.42 1.23
C ASN A 21 36.16 6.24 1.79
N THR A 22 35.64 7.05 0.95
CA THR A 22 34.41 7.78 1.18
C THR A 22 33.27 6.79 1.17
N SER A 23 32.92 6.29 2.30
CA SER A 23 31.58 5.77 2.51
C SER A 23 30.66 6.97 2.60
N ALA A 24 30.22 7.44 1.48
CA ALA A 24 29.03 8.26 1.38
C ALA A 24 27.89 7.47 2.01
N GLY A 25 27.40 7.95 3.13
CA GLY A 25 26.17 7.50 3.71
C GLY A 25 25.03 7.78 2.72
N LEU A 26 24.80 6.83 1.84
CA LEU A 26 23.57 6.72 1.12
C LEU A 26 22.52 6.38 2.17
N SER A 27 21.71 7.35 2.47
CA SER A 27 20.37 7.11 2.97
C SER A 27 19.69 6.22 1.95
N GLU A 28 19.91 4.95 2.08
CA GLU A 28 19.16 3.92 1.39
C GLU A 28 17.77 3.98 1.94
N SER A 29 16.98 4.83 1.29
CA SER A 29 15.55 4.62 1.21
C SER A 29 15.39 3.14 0.90
N VAL A 30 15.00 2.37 1.89
CA VAL A 30 14.69 0.95 1.75
C VAL A 30 13.56 0.89 0.74
N ARG A 31 13.91 0.87 -0.53
CA ARG A 31 13.05 0.38 -1.58
C ARG A 31 12.77 -1.06 -1.20
N SER A 32 11.61 -1.24 -0.64
CA SER A 32 11.01 -2.56 -0.48
C SER A 32 11.05 -3.24 -1.85
N THR A 33 12.09 -4.02 -2.05
CA THR A 33 12.29 -4.81 -3.26
C THR A 33 11.44 -6.07 -3.12
N PHE A 34 10.13 -5.88 -3.12
CA PHE A 34 9.27 -6.93 -3.63
C PHE A 34 9.10 -6.62 -5.11
N PRO A 35 9.34 -7.60 -6.00
CA PRO A 35 9.06 -7.38 -7.41
C PRO A 35 7.61 -6.98 -7.53
N GLN A 36 7.37 -5.74 -7.88
CA GLN A 36 6.07 -5.27 -8.32
C GLN A 36 5.92 -5.66 -9.78
N GLU A 37 6.12 -6.94 -10.03
CA GLU A 37 5.62 -7.52 -11.26
C GLU A 37 4.11 -7.46 -11.13
N ALA A 38 3.51 -6.68 -12.01
CA ALA A 38 2.08 -6.81 -12.26
C ALA A 38 1.85 -8.28 -12.53
N PRO A 39 1.14 -9.01 -11.68
CA PRO A 39 0.90 -10.41 -11.93
C PRO A 39 0.23 -10.50 -13.29
N ALA A 40 0.72 -11.38 -14.14
CA ALA A 40 0.07 -11.73 -15.39
C ALA A 40 -1.41 -11.96 -15.11
N ASN A 41 -2.30 -11.28 -15.89
CA ASN A 41 -3.77 -11.31 -15.79
C ASN A 41 -4.46 -10.13 -15.09
N GLY A 42 -3.85 -8.94 -15.03
CA GLY A 42 -4.54 -7.73 -14.52
C GLY A 42 -4.81 -7.73 -13.01
N VAL A 43 -4.14 -8.59 -12.26
CA VAL A 43 -4.17 -8.59 -10.79
C VAL A 43 -3.05 -7.71 -10.26
N ILE A 44 -3.35 -6.85 -9.32
CA ILE A 44 -2.43 -5.91 -8.69
C ILE A 44 -2.37 -6.20 -7.21
N ARG A 45 -1.18 -6.29 -6.66
CA ARG A 45 -0.96 -6.47 -5.23
C ARG A 45 -0.60 -5.16 -4.57
N MET A 46 -1.35 -4.79 -3.52
CA MET A 46 -1.15 -3.56 -2.76
C MET A 46 -1.09 -3.84 -1.27
N LYS A 47 -0.23 -3.09 -0.59
CA LYS A 47 -0.16 -3.08 0.88
C LYS A 47 -1.15 -2.08 1.46
N GLU A 48 -1.57 -2.31 2.69
CA GLU A 48 -2.39 -1.35 3.43
C GLU A 48 -1.66 0.01 3.53
N GLY A 49 -2.35 1.07 3.15
CA GLY A 49 -1.81 2.42 3.05
C GLY A 49 -1.12 2.75 1.72
N GLU A 50 -1.00 1.82 0.80
CA GLU A 50 -0.33 2.04 -0.49
C GLU A 50 -1.26 2.73 -1.50
N ASN A 51 -0.66 3.64 -2.27
CA ASN A 51 -1.30 4.29 -3.41
C ASN A 51 -0.60 3.89 -4.70
N LEU A 52 -1.36 3.54 -5.73
CA LEU A 52 -0.85 3.15 -7.03
C LEU A 52 -1.60 3.87 -8.15
N PHE A 53 -0.85 4.43 -9.10
CA PHE A 53 -1.43 4.99 -10.31
C PHE A 53 -1.56 3.93 -11.40
N LEU A 54 -2.78 3.66 -11.81
CA LEU A 54 -3.13 2.72 -12.88
C LEU A 54 -3.13 3.44 -14.22
N LYS A 55 -2.07 3.28 -14.99
CA LYS A 55 -1.88 4.00 -16.27
C LYS A 55 -2.99 3.73 -17.27
N ASP A 56 -3.40 2.47 -17.44
CA ASP A 56 -4.42 2.08 -18.41
C ASP A 56 -5.81 2.61 -18.07
N ALA A 57 -6.09 2.72 -16.77
CA ALA A 57 -7.36 3.22 -16.26
C ALA A 57 -7.34 4.73 -15.97
N GLN A 58 -6.17 5.37 -16.04
CA GLN A 58 -5.97 6.79 -15.69
C GLN A 58 -6.56 7.15 -14.33
N MET A 59 -6.34 6.26 -13.35
CA MET A 59 -6.82 6.46 -11.99
C MET A 59 -5.78 6.11 -10.93
N ASN A 60 -5.85 6.79 -9.80
CA ASN A 60 -5.19 6.39 -8.57
C ASN A 60 -6.07 5.44 -7.79
N LEU A 61 -5.49 4.35 -7.32
CA LEU A 61 -6.12 3.43 -6.39
C LEU A 61 -5.32 3.41 -5.10
N THR A 62 -5.99 3.60 -3.98
CA THR A 62 -5.38 3.57 -2.64
C THR A 62 -6.03 2.47 -1.82
N PHE A 63 -5.25 1.55 -1.29
CA PHE A 63 -5.71 0.64 -0.26
C PHE A 63 -5.62 1.36 1.09
N THR A 64 -6.71 1.97 1.53
CA THR A 64 -6.71 2.87 2.70
C THR A 64 -6.46 2.10 4.00
N LYS A 65 -7.28 1.08 4.27
CA LYS A 65 -7.17 0.26 5.49
C LYS A 65 -8.06 -0.98 5.43
N ALA A 66 -7.71 -1.96 6.24
CA ALA A 66 -8.65 -3.02 6.60
C ALA A 66 -9.63 -2.49 7.66
N VAL A 67 -10.91 -2.77 7.49
CA VAL A 67 -12.00 -2.31 8.37
C VAL A 67 -12.33 -3.38 9.40
N GLN A 68 -12.41 -4.61 8.95
CA GLN A 68 -12.65 -5.78 9.80
C GLN A 68 -12.12 -7.05 9.15
N ASP A 69 -11.81 -8.03 9.96
CA ASP A 69 -11.49 -9.38 9.52
C ASP A 69 -12.08 -10.39 10.51
N SER A 70 -13.18 -10.99 10.11
CA SER A 70 -13.87 -12.05 10.85
C SER A 70 -13.81 -13.38 10.11
N ARG A 71 -12.84 -13.55 9.20
CA ARG A 71 -12.60 -14.83 8.53
C ARG A 71 -12.28 -15.91 9.55
N CYS A 72 -12.70 -17.15 9.28
CA CYS A 72 -12.33 -18.25 10.14
C CYS A 72 -10.81 -18.36 10.26
N PRO A 73 -10.25 -18.34 11.48
CA PRO A 73 -8.82 -18.51 11.67
C PRO A 73 -8.30 -19.80 11.05
N MET A 74 -7.11 -19.77 10.45
CA MET A 74 -6.53 -20.92 9.73
C MET A 74 -6.40 -22.18 10.57
N ASN A 75 -6.25 -22.03 11.88
CA ASN A 75 -6.08 -23.12 12.84
C ASN A 75 -7.34 -23.40 13.65
N ALA A 76 -8.50 -22.94 13.21
CA ALA A 76 -9.79 -23.18 13.85
C ALA A 76 -10.79 -23.85 12.89
N ARG A 77 -11.81 -24.45 13.45
CA ARG A 77 -12.97 -24.96 12.72
C ARG A 77 -14.15 -24.06 13.02
N CYS A 78 -14.69 -23.43 12.01
CA CYS A 78 -15.82 -22.51 12.14
C CYS A 78 -17.06 -23.05 11.41
N ILE A 79 -18.23 -22.63 11.87
CA ILE A 79 -19.49 -22.90 11.19
C ILE A 79 -19.64 -22.10 9.91
N SER A 80 -19.03 -20.91 9.87
CA SER A 80 -19.03 -20.00 8.74
C SER A 80 -17.60 -19.60 8.36
N ALA A 81 -17.35 -19.41 7.07
CA ALA A 81 -16.05 -18.94 6.59
C ALA A 81 -15.73 -17.51 7.06
N GLY A 82 -16.76 -16.74 7.40
CA GLY A 82 -16.61 -15.33 7.75
C GLY A 82 -16.17 -14.46 6.56
N ASN A 83 -15.89 -13.20 6.84
CA ASN A 83 -15.47 -12.24 5.80
C ASN A 83 -14.43 -11.26 6.33
N ALA A 84 -13.72 -10.63 5.41
CA ALA A 84 -12.90 -9.50 5.70
C ALA A 84 -13.32 -8.33 4.80
N THR A 85 -13.36 -7.13 5.35
CA THR A 85 -13.74 -5.90 4.65
C THR A 85 -12.61 -4.90 4.70
N ILE A 86 -12.31 -4.33 3.55
CA ILE A 86 -11.32 -3.28 3.39
C ILE A 86 -11.97 -2.01 2.87
N GLU A 87 -11.32 -0.88 3.12
CA GLU A 87 -11.66 0.42 2.52
C GLU A 87 -10.62 0.76 1.47
N ILE A 88 -11.09 1.08 0.28
CA ILE A 88 -10.26 1.60 -0.81
C ILE A 88 -10.74 2.99 -1.22
N GLU A 89 -9.83 3.77 -1.77
CA GLU A 89 -10.15 5.05 -2.39
C GLU A 89 -9.71 5.02 -3.85
N ALA A 90 -10.62 5.38 -4.76
CA ALA A 90 -10.30 5.51 -6.18
C ALA A 90 -10.54 6.95 -6.64
N MET A 91 -9.64 7.49 -7.44
CA MET A 91 -9.70 8.82 -8.00
C MET A 91 -9.24 8.78 -9.46
N ALA A 92 -10.15 9.06 -10.39
CA ALA A 92 -9.79 9.21 -11.80
C ALA A 92 -9.35 10.66 -12.09
N THR A 93 -8.66 10.88 -13.21
CA THR A 93 -8.12 12.19 -13.61
C THR A 93 -9.16 13.32 -13.61
N THR A 94 -10.42 12.99 -13.89
CA THR A 94 -11.53 13.94 -13.98
C THR A 94 -12.57 13.80 -12.87
N SER A 95 -12.28 13.00 -11.83
CA SER A 95 -13.23 12.77 -10.74
C SER A 95 -12.65 13.16 -9.39
N ARG A 96 -13.55 13.34 -8.42
CA ARG A 96 -13.17 13.43 -7.02
C ARG A 96 -12.82 12.05 -6.49
N PRO A 97 -12.04 11.96 -5.41
CA PRO A 97 -11.79 10.68 -4.75
C PRO A 97 -13.09 10.11 -4.19
N PHE A 98 -13.31 8.83 -4.43
CA PHE A 98 -14.40 8.05 -3.88
C PHE A 98 -13.89 6.92 -3.02
N LYS A 99 -14.52 6.73 -1.87
CA LYS A 99 -14.23 5.64 -0.95
C LYS A 99 -15.24 4.53 -1.12
N PHE A 100 -14.73 3.31 -1.20
CA PHE A 100 -15.53 2.10 -1.33
C PHE A 100 -15.11 1.08 -0.27
N LYS A 101 -16.06 0.23 0.11
CA LYS A 101 -15.77 -0.94 0.93
C LYS A 101 -15.90 -2.19 0.09
N LEU A 102 -14.87 -3.00 0.07
CA LEU A 102 -14.85 -4.29 -0.61
C LEU A 102 -14.63 -5.39 0.42
N SER A 103 -15.25 -6.53 0.19
CA SER A 103 -15.17 -7.66 1.09
C SER A 103 -14.76 -8.92 0.37
N VAL A 104 -14.09 -9.81 1.09
CA VAL A 104 -13.70 -11.16 0.63
C VAL A 104 -14.18 -12.20 1.63
N GLY A 105 -14.49 -13.39 1.16
CA GLY A 105 -15.07 -14.47 1.95
C GLY A 105 -16.56 -14.59 1.79
N ASP A 106 -17.29 -14.73 2.88
CA ASP A 106 -18.76 -14.89 2.86
C ASP A 106 -19.45 -13.53 2.62
N LEU A 107 -19.95 -13.33 1.40
CA LEU A 107 -20.54 -12.07 0.94
C LEU A 107 -22.05 -11.98 1.22
N LYS A 108 -22.43 -12.19 2.47
CA LYS A 108 -23.83 -11.98 2.91
C LYS A 108 -24.11 -10.52 3.30
N ASN A 109 -25.37 -10.21 3.48
CA ASN A 109 -25.84 -8.93 4.02
C ASN A 109 -25.39 -7.69 3.23
N GLY A 110 -25.36 -7.80 1.89
CA GLY A 110 -25.02 -6.66 1.03
C GLY A 110 -23.54 -6.36 0.91
N LEU A 111 -22.67 -7.25 1.38
CA LEU A 111 -21.24 -7.15 1.13
C LEU A 111 -20.93 -7.43 -0.33
N VAL A 112 -20.02 -6.65 -0.89
CA VAL A 112 -19.60 -6.76 -2.28
C VAL A 112 -18.09 -6.93 -2.38
N ASN A 113 -17.64 -7.68 -3.37
CA ASN A 113 -16.21 -7.87 -3.62
C ASN A 113 -15.69 -7.00 -4.77
N HIS A 114 -16.55 -6.25 -5.43
CA HIS A 114 -16.16 -5.37 -6.54
C HIS A 114 -16.96 -4.07 -6.55
N VAL A 115 -16.41 -3.09 -7.22
CA VAL A 115 -17.05 -1.81 -7.54
C VAL A 115 -16.70 -1.41 -8.96
N ASP A 116 -17.66 -0.80 -9.64
CA ASP A 116 -17.45 -0.25 -10.97
C ASP A 116 -17.19 1.25 -10.84
N PHE A 117 -16.02 1.70 -11.32
CA PHE A 117 -15.59 3.08 -11.22
C PHE A 117 -14.87 3.51 -12.50
N SER A 118 -15.25 4.63 -13.07
CA SER A 118 -14.63 5.23 -14.26
C SER A 118 -14.45 4.27 -15.45
N GLY A 119 -15.41 3.38 -15.68
CA GLY A 119 -15.39 2.42 -16.78
C GLY A 119 -14.54 1.17 -16.51
N TYR A 120 -14.09 0.99 -15.28
CA TYR A 120 -13.37 -0.18 -14.84
C TYR A 120 -14.02 -0.85 -13.65
N ARG A 121 -13.93 -2.16 -13.60
CA ARG A 121 -14.32 -2.97 -12.44
C ARG A 121 -13.11 -3.25 -11.58
N ILE A 122 -13.16 -2.80 -10.34
CA ILE A 122 -12.15 -3.05 -9.31
C ILE A 122 -12.68 -4.16 -8.42
N ARG A 123 -12.05 -5.33 -8.44
CA ARG A 123 -12.46 -6.50 -7.65
C ARG A 123 -11.39 -6.85 -6.63
N LEU A 124 -11.79 -7.09 -5.40
CA LEU A 124 -10.94 -7.69 -4.38
C LEU A 124 -10.93 -9.21 -4.54
N GLU A 125 -9.79 -9.77 -4.88
CA GLU A 125 -9.62 -11.22 -5.07
C GLU A 125 -9.18 -11.91 -3.77
N ASN A 126 -8.14 -11.35 -3.12
CA ASN A 126 -7.58 -11.94 -1.91
C ASN A 126 -7.14 -10.86 -0.91
N LEU A 127 -7.07 -11.26 0.35
CA LEU A 127 -6.55 -10.44 1.43
C LEU A 127 -5.61 -11.28 2.31
N TYR A 128 -4.41 -10.80 2.51
CA TYR A 128 -3.35 -11.45 3.30
C TYR A 128 -2.87 -10.56 4.45
N PRO A 129 -2.30 -11.14 5.51
CA PRO A 129 -2.31 -12.55 5.83
C PRO A 129 -3.70 -13.02 6.26
N SER A 130 -3.89 -14.33 6.32
CA SER A 130 -5.05 -14.88 7.01
C SER A 130 -4.84 -14.77 8.51
N ASN A 131 -5.91 -14.50 9.26
CA ASN A 131 -5.85 -14.51 10.71
C ASN A 131 -5.66 -15.93 11.29
N SER A 132 -5.19 -15.99 12.50
CA SER A 132 -5.08 -17.23 13.29
C SER A 132 -5.70 -17.00 14.66
N THR A 133 -5.83 -18.07 15.47
CA THR A 133 -6.32 -17.93 16.84
C THR A 133 -5.40 -17.06 17.71
N ASP A 134 -4.12 -17.02 17.38
CA ASP A 134 -3.12 -16.25 18.13
C ASP A 134 -2.91 -14.84 17.56
N THR A 135 -3.28 -14.64 16.30
CA THR A 135 -3.07 -13.37 15.59
C THR A 135 -4.36 -12.94 14.89
N GLY A 136 -5.12 -12.11 15.56
CA GLY A 136 -6.39 -11.60 15.06
C GLY A 136 -6.25 -10.26 14.33
N PHE A 137 -7.39 -9.68 14.00
CA PHE A 137 -7.49 -8.43 13.24
C PHE A 137 -6.66 -7.28 13.82
N GLU A 138 -6.69 -7.09 15.14
CA GLU A 138 -6.00 -5.96 15.77
C GLU A 138 -4.47 -6.05 15.65
N GLN A 139 -3.91 -7.26 15.67
CA GLN A 139 -2.47 -7.47 15.48
C GLN A 139 -2.05 -7.36 14.01
N LEU A 140 -2.98 -7.61 13.08
CA LEU A 140 -2.72 -7.57 11.63
C LEU A 140 -2.96 -6.20 11.01
N LYS A 141 -3.65 -5.32 11.70
CA LYS A 141 -3.95 -3.95 11.25
C LYS A 141 -2.70 -3.21 10.79
N GLY A 142 -2.74 -2.58 9.63
CA GLY A 142 -1.59 -1.91 9.02
C GLY A 142 -0.62 -2.84 8.27
N ARG A 143 -0.87 -4.15 8.27
CA ARG A 143 0.00 -5.16 7.63
C ARG A 143 -0.69 -5.94 6.52
N TYR A 144 -1.92 -5.61 6.22
CA TYR A 144 -2.68 -6.33 5.19
C TYR A 144 -2.13 -6.05 3.80
N ILE A 145 -2.23 -7.06 2.96
CA ILE A 145 -1.89 -7.03 1.54
C ILE A 145 -3.11 -7.53 0.79
N ALA A 146 -3.57 -6.78 -0.18
CA ALA A 146 -4.74 -7.10 -0.97
C ALA A 146 -4.37 -7.32 -2.44
N ASP A 147 -4.99 -8.32 -3.06
CA ASP A 147 -4.91 -8.55 -4.49
C ASP A 147 -6.18 -8.01 -5.14
N PHE A 148 -6.00 -7.07 -6.05
CA PHE A 148 -7.08 -6.46 -6.82
C PHE A 148 -7.01 -6.89 -8.27
N LYS A 149 -8.14 -7.27 -8.85
CA LYS A 149 -8.30 -7.47 -10.28
C LYS A 149 -8.97 -6.24 -10.89
N ILE A 150 -8.32 -5.67 -11.90
CA ILE A 150 -8.83 -4.47 -12.60
C ILE A 150 -9.20 -4.88 -14.01
N GLU A 151 -10.46 -4.73 -14.35
CA GLU A 151 -11.00 -5.12 -15.66
C GLU A 151 -11.72 -3.93 -16.29
N LYS A 152 -11.47 -3.70 -17.58
CA LYS A 152 -12.22 -2.71 -18.33
C LYS A 152 -13.64 -3.23 -18.59
N ILE A 153 -14.64 -2.41 -18.28
CA ILE A 153 -16.03 -2.73 -18.56
C ILE A 153 -16.27 -2.48 -20.05
N THR A 154 -16.45 -3.54 -20.81
CA THR A 154 -16.90 -3.49 -22.21
C THR A 154 -18.43 -3.51 -22.20
N LYS A 155 -19.05 -2.50 -22.79
CA LYS A 155 -20.49 -2.48 -23.05
C LYS A 155 -20.82 -3.29 -24.28
#